data_2ca02cf8521755c3b979984ab0b81f33
#
_entry.id   2ca02cf8521755c3b979984ab0b81f33
#
_cell.length_a   1.000
_cell.length_b   1.000
_cell.length_c   1.000
_cell.angle_alpha   90.00
_cell.angle_beta   90.00
_cell.angle_gamma   90.00
#
_symmetry.space_group_name_H-M   'P 1'
#
loop_
_entity.id
_entity.type
_entity.pdbx_description
1 polymer ?
#
loop_
_entity_poly.entity_id
_entity_poly.type
_entity_poly.pdbx_seq_one_letter_code
_entity_poly.pdbx_strand_id
1 'polypeptide(L)'
;CILGFLLFTGAALQQIGLIYTTAGKSGFITALYIVLVPIISLIFGNALRLSHIIGCITAVTGVYFLSFTGSYDAVNAGDVLTLAGALFWTLHIVTVSRFVRYHDGLKLSIGQFFICGFLNFAAMILVGEPLTPAIITAAAWPIIYCAVFSTGIGFTFQILGQKGVPPTEASLICSLEMVFSLLSGYIILNERLTLWEIAGVILMSIGIVAAQLPSRTVYGRREIPEKS
;
A
#
# COMPACT_ATOMS: atom_id res chain seq x y z
N CYS A 1 11.67 9.84 11.75
CA CYS A 1 12.55 8.67 11.44
C CYS A 1 11.74 7.38 11.18
N ILE A 2 10.80 6.99 12.06
CA ILE A 2 10.06 5.71 11.94
C ILE A 2 9.34 5.56 10.60
N LEU A 3 8.58 6.56 10.15
CA LEU A 3 7.83 6.50 8.88
C LEU A 3 8.76 6.27 7.69
N GLY A 4 9.88 6.99 7.62
CA GLY A 4 10.85 6.83 6.53
C GLY A 4 11.54 5.46 6.53
N PHE A 5 11.81 4.90 7.70
CA PHE A 5 12.33 3.54 7.84
C PHE A 5 11.32 2.49 7.38
N LEU A 6 10.05 2.61 7.80
CA LEU A 6 8.99 1.68 7.39
C LEU A 6 8.75 1.75 5.88
N LEU A 7 8.72 2.95 5.32
CA LEU A 7 8.57 3.19 3.89
C LEU A 7 9.73 2.56 3.09
N PHE A 8 10.97 2.82 3.51
CA PHE A 8 12.17 2.24 2.89
C PHE A 8 12.14 0.71 2.92
N THR A 9 11.90 0.13 4.10
CA THR A 9 11.96 -1.33 4.27
C THR A 9 10.84 -2.02 3.49
N GLY A 10 9.62 -1.49 3.53
CA GLY A 10 8.49 -2.01 2.76
C GLY A 10 8.76 -2.00 1.25
N ALA A 11 9.23 -0.86 0.73
CA ALA A 11 9.55 -0.70 -0.68
C ALA A 11 10.75 -1.58 -1.12
N ALA A 12 11.82 -1.64 -0.32
CA ALA A 12 13.00 -2.44 -0.62
C ALA A 12 12.67 -3.94 -0.67
N LEU A 13 11.94 -4.46 0.32
CA LEU A 13 11.53 -5.86 0.35
C LEU A 13 10.63 -6.23 -0.82
N GLN A 14 9.69 -5.36 -1.18
CA GLN A 14 8.81 -5.55 -2.34
C GLN A 14 9.61 -5.52 -3.64
N GLN A 15 10.53 -4.56 -3.81
CA GLN A 15 11.33 -4.43 -5.01
C GLN A 15 12.30 -5.61 -5.19
N ILE A 16 12.95 -6.08 -4.12
CA ILE A 16 13.79 -7.27 -4.17
C ILE A 16 12.92 -8.52 -4.43
N GLY A 17 11.74 -8.59 -3.82
CA GLY A 17 10.79 -9.68 -4.04
C GLY A 17 10.38 -9.81 -5.50
N LEU A 18 10.18 -8.70 -6.22
CA LEU A 18 9.84 -8.68 -7.65
C LEU A 18 10.89 -9.30 -8.57
N ILE A 19 12.14 -9.46 -8.11
CA ILE A 19 13.18 -10.17 -8.87
C ILE A 19 12.87 -11.68 -8.99
N TYR A 20 12.16 -12.23 -8.00
CA TYR A 20 11.91 -13.66 -7.86
C TYR A 20 10.45 -14.07 -8.07
N THR A 21 9.52 -13.11 -8.14
CA THR A 21 8.07 -13.35 -8.33
C THR A 21 7.49 -12.45 -9.41
N THR A 22 6.27 -12.73 -9.85
CA THR A 22 5.59 -11.91 -10.86
C THR A 22 4.97 -10.65 -10.23
N ALA A 23 4.80 -9.60 -11.04
CA ALA A 23 4.18 -8.34 -10.59
C ALA A 23 2.75 -8.57 -10.08
N GLY A 24 1.96 -9.42 -10.74
CA GLY A 24 0.60 -9.74 -10.29
C GLY A 24 0.58 -10.46 -8.94
N LYS A 25 1.45 -11.47 -8.75
CA LYS A 25 1.57 -12.21 -7.49
C LYS A 25 2.08 -11.32 -6.36
N SER A 26 3.09 -10.49 -6.63
CA SER A 26 3.59 -9.49 -5.68
C SER A 26 2.51 -8.48 -5.29
N GLY A 27 1.75 -7.97 -6.26
CA GLY A 27 0.63 -7.06 -6.02
C GLY A 27 -0.43 -7.69 -5.11
N PHE A 28 -0.84 -8.94 -5.37
CA PHE A 28 -1.77 -9.68 -4.51
C PHE A 28 -1.26 -9.83 -3.08
N ILE A 29 0.00 -10.28 -2.93
CA ILE A 29 0.61 -10.48 -1.60
C ILE A 29 0.73 -9.15 -0.86
N THR A 30 1.13 -8.07 -1.54
CA THR A 30 1.20 -6.74 -0.92
C THR A 30 -0.18 -6.29 -0.46
N ALA A 31 -1.22 -6.50 -1.27
CA ALA A 31 -2.59 -6.09 -0.94
C ALA A 31 -3.17 -6.82 0.30
N LEU A 32 -2.52 -7.86 0.80
CA LEU A 32 -2.88 -8.47 2.09
C LEU A 32 -2.79 -7.49 3.26
N TYR A 33 -2.12 -6.32 3.08
CA TYR A 33 -2.20 -5.24 4.07
C TYR A 33 -3.64 -4.82 4.38
N ILE A 34 -4.59 -5.02 3.46
CA ILE A 34 -6.03 -4.79 3.68
C ILE A 34 -6.56 -5.56 4.88
N VAL A 35 -6.08 -6.80 5.08
CA VAL A 35 -6.45 -7.64 6.24
C VAL A 35 -5.54 -7.39 7.43
N LEU A 36 -4.25 -7.16 7.19
CA LEU A 36 -3.27 -6.97 8.25
C LEU A 36 -3.49 -5.65 9.00
N VAL A 37 -3.88 -4.57 8.31
CA VAL A 37 -4.11 -3.26 8.93
C VAL A 37 -5.20 -3.31 10.01
N PRO A 38 -6.41 -3.82 9.78
CA PRO A 38 -7.41 -3.92 10.84
C PRO A 38 -6.95 -4.79 12.00
N ILE A 39 -6.24 -5.90 11.75
CA ILE A 39 -5.72 -6.78 12.80
C ILE A 39 -4.70 -6.06 13.67
N ILE A 40 -3.71 -5.42 13.04
CA ILE A 40 -2.66 -4.68 13.77
C ILE A 40 -3.26 -3.45 14.46
N SER A 41 -4.20 -2.76 13.84
CA SER A 41 -4.83 -1.58 14.43
C SER A 41 -5.62 -1.88 15.71
N LEU A 42 -6.11 -3.12 15.90
CA LEU A 42 -6.72 -3.55 17.16
C LEU A 42 -5.74 -3.48 18.34
N ILE A 43 -4.48 -3.81 18.12
CA ILE A 43 -3.43 -3.73 19.15
C ILE A 43 -3.26 -2.29 19.64
N PHE A 44 -3.52 -1.33 18.77
CA PHE A 44 -3.47 0.10 19.07
C PHE A 44 -4.80 0.70 19.57
N GLY A 45 -5.80 -0.15 19.86
CA GLY A 45 -7.07 0.25 20.47
C GLY A 45 -8.13 0.74 19.48
N ASN A 46 -7.91 0.61 18.17
CA ASN A 46 -8.94 0.94 17.18
C ASN A 46 -10.07 -0.10 17.19
N ALA A 47 -11.29 0.36 16.93
CA ALA A 47 -12.46 -0.53 16.89
C ALA A 47 -12.56 -1.24 15.53
N LEU A 48 -12.88 -2.53 15.56
CA LEU A 48 -13.21 -3.31 14.37
C LEU A 48 -14.74 -3.43 14.24
N ARG A 49 -15.27 -2.97 13.11
CA ARG A 49 -16.69 -3.02 12.79
C ARG A 49 -16.99 -4.21 11.87
N LEU A 50 -18.22 -4.68 11.87
CA LEU A 50 -18.66 -5.75 10.96
C LEU A 50 -18.49 -5.33 9.48
N SER A 51 -18.76 -4.05 9.15
CA SER A 51 -18.53 -3.50 7.82
C SER A 51 -17.07 -3.60 7.37
N HIS A 52 -16.10 -3.41 8.28
CA HIS A 52 -14.68 -3.58 7.97
C HIS A 52 -14.36 -5.03 7.60
N ILE A 53 -14.93 -6.01 8.35
CA ILE A 53 -14.70 -7.44 8.08
C ILE A 53 -15.26 -7.80 6.69
N ILE A 54 -16.52 -7.43 6.41
CA ILE A 54 -17.16 -7.68 5.13
C ILE A 54 -16.38 -7.00 4.00
N GLY A 55 -16.03 -5.72 4.19
CA GLY A 55 -15.25 -4.95 3.23
C GLY A 55 -13.89 -5.58 2.91
N CYS A 56 -13.16 -6.01 3.94
CA CYS A 56 -11.86 -6.67 3.77
C CYS A 56 -11.99 -8.00 3.00
N ILE A 57 -12.94 -8.86 3.37
CA ILE A 57 -13.16 -10.14 2.69
C ILE A 57 -13.49 -9.90 1.21
N THR A 58 -14.42 -8.98 0.94
CA THR A 58 -14.84 -8.66 -0.43
C THR A 58 -13.70 -8.04 -1.24
N ALA A 59 -12.93 -7.10 -0.65
CA ALA A 59 -11.81 -6.48 -1.31
C ALA A 59 -10.68 -7.48 -1.62
N VAL A 60 -10.32 -8.36 -0.67
CA VAL A 60 -9.31 -9.41 -0.89
C VAL A 60 -9.74 -10.38 -1.97
N THR A 61 -11.02 -10.75 -2.02
CA THR A 61 -11.55 -11.57 -3.10
C THR A 61 -11.42 -10.86 -4.45
N GLY A 62 -11.68 -9.55 -4.48
CA GLY A 62 -11.47 -8.73 -5.68
C GLY A 62 -10.00 -8.67 -6.10
N VAL A 63 -9.07 -8.47 -5.16
CA VAL A 63 -7.62 -8.49 -5.43
C VAL A 63 -7.18 -9.86 -5.96
N TYR A 64 -7.74 -10.94 -5.42
CA TYR A 64 -7.49 -12.29 -5.93
C TYR A 64 -7.84 -12.41 -7.41
N PHE A 65 -9.03 -11.95 -7.81
CA PHE A 65 -9.44 -11.98 -9.22
C PHE A 65 -8.58 -11.05 -10.12
N LEU A 66 -8.16 -9.90 -9.62
CA LEU A 66 -7.25 -9.00 -10.34
C LEU A 66 -5.87 -9.61 -10.59
N SER A 67 -5.40 -10.43 -9.66
CA SER A 67 -4.06 -11.04 -9.71
C SER A 67 -4.06 -12.45 -10.29
N PHE A 68 -5.23 -12.97 -10.65
CA PHE A 68 -5.39 -14.35 -11.14
C PHE A 68 -4.92 -14.47 -12.59
N THR A 69 -3.76 -15.06 -12.80
CA THR A 69 -3.15 -15.29 -14.13
C THR A 69 -3.38 -16.69 -14.69
N GLY A 70 -4.19 -17.51 -14.04
CA GLY A 70 -4.53 -18.87 -14.49
C GLY A 70 -3.56 -19.98 -14.08
N SER A 71 -2.40 -19.65 -13.50
CA SER A 71 -1.45 -20.64 -12.96
C SER A 71 -0.91 -20.18 -11.60
N TYR A 72 -0.76 -21.13 -10.70
CA TYR A 72 -0.11 -20.90 -9.40
C TYR A 72 1.20 -21.67 -9.37
N ASP A 73 2.31 -20.93 -9.42
CA ASP A 73 3.61 -21.48 -9.11
C ASP A 73 3.76 -21.69 -7.60
N ALA A 74 4.66 -22.61 -7.22
CA ALA A 74 4.99 -22.83 -5.81
C ALA A 74 5.46 -21.52 -5.14
N VAL A 75 5.26 -21.43 -3.82
CA VAL A 75 5.75 -20.30 -3.02
C VAL A 75 7.27 -20.21 -3.14
N ASN A 76 7.75 -19.04 -3.50
CA ASN A 76 9.18 -18.77 -3.69
C ASN A 76 9.69 -17.68 -2.72
N ALA A 77 11.01 -17.44 -2.73
CA ALA A 77 11.64 -16.46 -1.86
C ALA A 77 11.12 -15.03 -2.09
N GLY A 78 10.73 -14.69 -3.34
CA GLY A 78 10.14 -13.39 -3.66
C GLY A 78 8.78 -13.18 -3.00
N ASP A 79 7.98 -14.24 -2.90
CA ASP A 79 6.67 -14.18 -2.20
C ASP A 79 6.84 -13.90 -0.71
N VAL A 80 7.83 -14.52 -0.09
CA VAL A 80 8.15 -14.32 1.33
C VAL A 80 8.66 -12.90 1.59
N LEU A 81 9.53 -12.39 0.72
CA LEU A 81 10.03 -11.01 0.80
C LEU A 81 8.89 -10.00 0.61
N THR A 82 8.01 -10.23 -0.36
CA THR A 82 6.84 -9.38 -0.60
C THR A 82 5.87 -9.39 0.58
N LEU A 83 5.64 -10.56 1.19
CA LEU A 83 4.80 -10.67 2.39
C LEU A 83 5.41 -9.92 3.58
N ALA A 84 6.71 -10.03 3.78
CA ALA A 84 7.41 -9.22 4.77
C ALA A 84 7.27 -7.73 4.45
N GLY A 85 7.39 -7.31 3.20
CA GLY A 85 7.12 -5.96 2.74
C GLY A 85 5.69 -5.50 3.08
N ALA A 86 4.68 -6.34 2.86
CA ALA A 86 3.29 -6.04 3.21
C ALA A 86 3.09 -5.77 4.71
N LEU A 87 3.84 -6.43 5.59
CA LEU A 87 3.86 -6.11 7.03
C LEU A 87 4.40 -4.71 7.30
N PHE A 88 5.48 -4.30 6.62
CA PHE A 88 6.03 -2.94 6.76
C PHE A 88 5.09 -1.88 6.19
N TRP A 89 4.41 -2.13 5.07
CA TRP A 89 3.34 -1.28 4.54
C TRP A 89 2.19 -1.14 5.54
N THR A 90 1.77 -2.24 6.15
CA THR A 90 0.75 -2.25 7.21
C THR A 90 1.17 -1.36 8.38
N LEU A 91 2.39 -1.55 8.90
CA LEU A 91 2.92 -0.75 9.99
C LEU A 91 3.04 0.73 9.61
N HIS A 92 3.42 1.02 8.36
CA HIS A 92 3.47 2.39 7.85
C HIS A 92 2.09 3.05 7.89
N ILE A 93 1.05 2.42 7.31
CA ILE A 93 -0.32 2.95 7.29
C ILE A 93 -0.84 3.20 8.72
N VAL A 94 -0.68 2.24 9.62
CA VAL A 94 -1.13 2.36 11.03
C VAL A 94 -0.37 3.47 11.75
N THR A 95 0.95 3.58 11.53
CA THR A 95 1.79 4.61 12.15
C THR A 95 1.46 6.00 11.62
N VAL A 96 1.24 6.15 10.31
CA VAL A 96 0.79 7.41 9.71
C VAL A 96 -0.53 7.86 10.32
N SER A 97 -1.55 7.00 10.37
CA SER A 97 -2.86 7.32 10.96
C SER A 97 -2.75 7.77 12.41
N ARG A 98 -1.76 7.29 13.15
CA ARG A 98 -1.52 7.70 14.53
C ARG A 98 -0.80 9.04 14.63
N PHE A 99 0.24 9.24 13.82
CA PHE A 99 1.09 10.43 13.91
C PHE A 99 0.44 11.67 13.31
N VAL A 100 -0.33 11.53 12.23
CA VAL A 100 -0.99 12.65 11.56
C VAL A 100 -2.08 13.30 12.42
N ARG A 101 -2.54 12.62 13.48
CA ARG A 101 -3.46 13.21 14.48
C ARG A 101 -2.80 14.31 15.29
N TYR A 102 -1.50 14.19 15.57
CA TYR A 102 -0.77 15.08 16.49
C TYR A 102 0.27 15.94 15.80
N HIS A 103 0.58 15.65 14.55
CA HIS A 103 1.65 16.31 13.81
C HIS A 103 1.16 16.80 12.45
N ASP A 104 1.80 17.83 11.94
CA ASP A 104 1.53 18.35 10.60
C ASP A 104 1.88 17.30 9.53
N GLY A 105 0.90 16.96 8.66
CA GLY A 105 1.06 15.93 7.67
C GLY A 105 2.13 16.23 6.63
N LEU A 106 2.33 17.51 6.26
CA LEU A 106 3.36 17.90 5.31
C LEU A 106 4.76 17.72 5.91
N LYS A 107 4.95 18.08 7.19
CA LYS A 107 6.22 17.85 7.89
C LYS A 107 6.52 16.36 8.03
N LEU A 108 5.49 15.54 8.26
CA LEU A 108 5.63 14.07 8.29
C LEU A 108 6.08 13.54 6.92
N SER A 109 5.47 14.04 5.83
CA SER A 109 5.84 13.66 4.46
C SER A 109 7.28 14.00 4.14
N ILE A 110 7.70 15.24 4.39
CA ILE A 110 9.09 15.70 4.15
C ILE A 110 10.06 14.84 4.97
N GLY A 111 9.76 14.64 6.26
CA GLY A 111 10.63 13.86 7.14
C GLY A 111 10.76 12.40 6.72
N GLN A 112 9.67 11.75 6.28
CA GLN A 112 9.76 10.37 5.79
C GLN A 112 10.54 10.25 4.48
N PHE A 113 10.36 11.18 3.54
CA PHE A 113 11.08 11.13 2.26
C PHE A 113 12.58 11.36 2.45
N PHE A 114 12.95 12.29 3.34
CA PHE A 114 14.35 12.52 3.65
C PHE A 114 15.03 11.27 4.23
N ILE A 115 14.40 10.62 5.20
CA ILE A 115 14.95 9.39 5.81
C ILE A 115 14.93 8.23 4.82
N CYS A 116 13.85 8.04 4.07
CA CYS A 116 13.76 7.00 3.06
C CYS A 116 14.83 7.19 1.96
N GLY A 117 15.00 8.40 1.46
CA GLY A 117 16.01 8.74 0.47
C GLY A 117 17.43 8.49 0.99
N PHE A 118 17.72 8.91 2.24
CA PHE A 118 19.01 8.66 2.87
C PHE A 118 19.30 7.16 3.02
N LEU A 119 18.32 6.37 3.43
CA LEU A 119 18.48 4.91 3.56
C LEU A 119 18.68 4.22 2.20
N ASN A 120 17.96 4.65 1.16
CA ASN A 120 18.17 4.15 -0.20
C ASN A 120 19.57 4.49 -0.71
N PHE A 121 20.03 5.72 -0.49
CA PHE A 121 21.37 6.13 -0.88
C PHE A 121 22.46 5.34 -0.13
N ALA A 122 22.29 5.12 1.17
CA ALA A 122 23.19 4.30 1.96
C ALA A 122 23.20 2.83 1.47
N ALA A 123 22.04 2.26 1.18
CA ALA A 123 21.90 0.90 0.64
C ALA A 123 22.62 0.76 -0.72
N MET A 124 22.45 1.73 -1.60
CA MET A 124 23.12 1.77 -2.91
C MET A 124 24.65 1.73 -2.77
N ILE A 125 25.21 2.51 -1.85
CA ILE A 125 26.66 2.50 -1.59
C ILE A 125 27.11 1.16 -1.03
N LEU A 126 26.35 0.58 -0.09
CA LEU A 126 26.70 -0.68 0.56
C LEU A 126 26.64 -1.87 -0.42
N VAL A 127 25.70 -1.86 -1.34
CA VAL A 127 25.58 -2.90 -2.37
C VAL A 127 26.59 -2.70 -3.51
N GLY A 128 27.15 -1.48 -3.63
CA GLY A 128 28.13 -1.16 -4.66
C GLY A 128 27.53 -1.04 -6.06
N GLU A 129 26.29 -0.57 -6.16
CA GLU A 129 25.64 -0.37 -7.47
C GLU A 129 26.38 0.69 -8.29
N PRO A 130 26.73 0.37 -9.57
CA PRO A 130 27.46 1.31 -10.40
C PRO A 130 26.56 2.47 -10.85
N LEU A 131 26.88 3.68 -10.43
CA LEU A 131 26.26 4.90 -10.93
C LEU A 131 27.07 5.45 -12.11
N THR A 132 26.72 5.03 -13.31
CA THR A 132 27.30 5.63 -14.52
C THR A 132 26.38 6.71 -15.08
N PRO A 133 26.94 7.78 -15.72
CA PRO A 133 26.12 8.79 -16.37
C PRO A 133 25.11 8.22 -17.37
N ALA A 134 25.47 7.13 -18.06
CA ALA A 134 24.59 6.45 -19.00
C ALA A 134 23.35 5.83 -18.30
N ILE A 135 23.53 5.19 -17.15
CA ILE A 135 22.43 4.63 -16.36
C ILE A 135 21.50 5.74 -15.85
N ILE A 136 22.11 6.82 -15.32
CA ILE A 136 21.33 7.96 -14.80
C ILE A 136 20.50 8.60 -15.91
N THR A 137 21.06 8.85 -17.08
CA THR A 137 20.34 9.49 -18.18
C THR A 137 19.24 8.59 -18.74
N ALA A 138 19.49 7.28 -18.87
CA ALA A 138 18.49 6.32 -19.35
C ALA A 138 17.30 6.21 -18.38
N ALA A 139 17.55 6.27 -17.07
CA ALA A 139 16.51 6.17 -16.03
C ALA A 139 15.94 7.53 -15.57
N ALA A 140 16.46 8.66 -16.09
CA ALA A 140 16.10 9.99 -15.59
C ALA A 140 14.60 10.27 -15.62
N TRP A 141 13.93 9.97 -16.73
CA TRP A 141 12.49 10.23 -16.85
C TRP A 141 11.64 9.38 -15.89
N PRO A 142 11.78 8.04 -15.82
CA PRO A 142 11.10 7.23 -14.81
C PRO A 142 11.39 7.69 -13.38
N ILE A 143 12.64 8.05 -13.07
CA ILE A 143 13.02 8.52 -11.72
C ILE A 143 12.30 9.83 -11.39
N ILE A 144 12.31 10.82 -12.27
CA ILE A 144 11.64 12.12 -12.07
C ILE A 144 10.13 11.90 -11.92
N TYR A 145 9.53 11.09 -12.78
CA TYR A 145 8.11 10.78 -12.71
C TYR A 145 7.73 10.15 -11.37
N CYS A 146 8.42 9.10 -10.96
CA CYS A 146 8.17 8.44 -9.68
C CYS A 146 8.44 9.35 -8.48
N ALA A 147 9.52 10.14 -8.52
CA ALA A 147 9.86 11.06 -7.44
C ALA A 147 8.80 12.16 -7.24
N VAL A 148 8.30 12.75 -8.33
CA VAL A 148 7.33 13.85 -8.26
C VAL A 148 5.91 13.33 -8.04
N PHE A 149 5.43 12.43 -8.91
CA PHE A 149 4.03 12.04 -8.91
C PHE A 149 3.71 10.92 -7.90
N SER A 150 4.49 9.85 -7.90
CA SER A 150 4.23 8.72 -7.00
C SER A 150 4.67 9.06 -5.57
N THR A 151 5.94 9.42 -5.37
CA THR A 151 6.47 9.68 -4.03
C THR A 151 6.04 11.04 -3.51
N GLY A 152 6.35 12.12 -4.22
CA GLY A 152 6.10 13.48 -3.78
C GLY A 152 4.62 13.78 -3.57
N ILE A 153 3.82 13.57 -4.59
CA ILE A 153 2.37 13.88 -4.56
C ILE A 153 1.60 12.74 -3.89
N GLY A 154 1.77 11.50 -4.36
CA GLY A 154 0.98 10.34 -3.92
C GLY A 154 1.07 10.09 -2.43
N PHE A 155 2.27 9.87 -1.88
CA PHE A 155 2.44 9.63 -0.44
C PHE A 155 2.13 10.85 0.42
N THR A 156 2.34 12.09 -0.09
CA THR A 156 1.92 13.28 0.65
C THR A 156 0.41 13.32 0.79
N PHE A 157 -0.33 13.10 -0.28
CA PHE A 157 -1.80 13.05 -0.22
C PHE A 157 -2.30 11.86 0.59
N GLN A 158 -1.60 10.73 0.57
CA GLN A 158 -1.92 9.60 1.43
C GLN A 158 -1.83 10.00 2.92
N ILE A 159 -0.75 10.68 3.34
CA ILE A 159 -0.60 11.14 4.73
C ILE A 159 -1.67 12.17 5.10
N LEU A 160 -1.89 13.17 4.24
CA LEU A 160 -2.89 14.20 4.47
C LEU A 160 -4.31 13.62 4.54
N GLY A 161 -4.63 12.69 3.62
CA GLY A 161 -5.93 12.02 3.55
C GLY A 161 -6.20 11.08 4.72
N GLN A 162 -5.17 10.57 5.40
CA GLN A 162 -5.33 9.73 6.58
C GLN A 162 -5.69 10.52 7.85
N LYS A 163 -5.65 11.85 7.81
CA LYS A 163 -6.02 12.68 8.98
C LYS A 163 -7.50 12.50 9.31
N GLY A 164 -7.79 11.94 10.49
CA GLY A 164 -9.17 11.69 10.93
C GLY A 164 -9.83 10.44 10.33
N VAL A 165 -9.11 9.69 9.49
CA VAL A 165 -9.61 8.44 8.89
C VAL A 165 -9.06 7.24 9.68
N PRO A 166 -9.91 6.26 10.04
CA PRO A 166 -9.45 5.02 10.65
C PRO A 166 -8.48 4.26 9.75
N PRO A 167 -7.43 3.59 10.30
CA PRO A 167 -6.43 2.89 9.50
C PRO A 167 -7.02 1.85 8.53
N THR A 168 -8.08 1.15 8.95
CA THR A 168 -8.76 0.14 8.13
C THR A 168 -9.40 0.76 6.89
N GLU A 169 -10.11 1.88 7.04
CA GLU A 169 -10.72 2.58 5.91
C GLU A 169 -9.63 3.16 5.00
N ALA A 170 -8.56 3.72 5.57
CA ALA A 170 -7.41 4.21 4.82
C ALA A 170 -6.76 3.11 3.97
N SER A 171 -6.54 1.91 4.54
CA SER A 171 -5.94 0.79 3.79
C SER A 171 -6.81 0.32 2.63
N LEU A 172 -8.12 0.26 2.83
CA LEU A 172 -9.06 -0.08 1.76
C LEU A 172 -9.06 0.95 0.63
N ILE A 173 -9.03 2.25 0.95
CA ILE A 173 -8.94 3.30 -0.06
C ILE A 173 -7.60 3.24 -0.81
N CYS A 174 -6.49 3.04 -0.09
CA CYS A 174 -5.17 2.88 -0.72
C CYS A 174 -5.14 1.70 -1.70
N SER A 175 -5.88 0.62 -1.44
CA SER A 175 -5.93 -0.54 -2.35
C SER A 175 -6.54 -0.25 -3.71
N LEU A 176 -7.23 0.90 -3.89
CA LEU A 176 -7.67 1.37 -5.21
C LEU A 176 -6.50 1.57 -6.18
N GLU A 177 -5.26 1.66 -5.69
CA GLU A 177 -4.07 1.71 -6.55
C GLU A 177 -4.04 0.57 -7.57
N MET A 178 -4.50 -0.64 -7.19
CA MET A 178 -4.57 -1.79 -8.09
C MET A 178 -5.61 -1.59 -9.19
N VAL A 179 -6.76 -0.99 -8.87
CA VAL A 179 -7.79 -0.65 -9.86
C VAL A 179 -7.27 0.39 -10.85
N PHE A 180 -6.62 1.43 -10.34
CA PHE A 180 -6.04 2.48 -11.21
C PHE A 180 -4.86 1.96 -12.03
N SER A 181 -4.05 1.05 -11.50
CA SER A 181 -2.98 0.38 -12.23
C SER A 181 -3.53 -0.40 -13.43
N LEU A 182 -4.59 -1.19 -13.21
CA LEU A 182 -5.27 -1.94 -14.27
C LEU A 182 -5.87 -1.02 -15.34
N LEU A 183 -6.58 0.04 -14.92
CA LEU A 183 -7.14 1.03 -15.85
C LEU A 183 -6.05 1.73 -16.66
N SER A 184 -4.93 2.04 -16.04
CA SER A 184 -3.79 2.65 -16.74
C SER A 184 -3.17 1.69 -17.76
N GLY A 185 -3.04 0.40 -17.44
CA GLY A 185 -2.62 -0.65 -18.36
C GLY A 185 -3.55 -0.74 -19.58
N TYR A 186 -4.86 -0.74 -19.34
CA TYR A 186 -5.85 -0.75 -20.42
C TYR A 186 -5.77 0.49 -21.31
N ILE A 187 -5.69 1.70 -20.74
CA ILE A 187 -5.73 2.95 -21.50
C ILE A 187 -4.40 3.28 -22.18
N ILE A 188 -3.27 3.08 -21.46
CA ILE A 188 -1.94 3.53 -21.92
C ILE A 188 -1.24 2.44 -22.71
N LEU A 189 -1.32 1.18 -22.24
CA LEU A 189 -0.62 0.04 -22.84
C LEU A 189 -1.50 -0.76 -23.80
N ASN A 190 -2.79 -0.40 -23.96
CA ASN A 190 -3.77 -1.12 -24.78
C ASN A 190 -3.92 -2.61 -24.35
N GLU A 191 -3.73 -2.90 -23.08
CA GLU A 191 -3.96 -4.22 -22.52
C GLU A 191 -5.46 -4.57 -22.56
N ARG A 192 -5.77 -5.85 -22.80
CA ARG A 192 -7.18 -6.28 -22.81
C ARG A 192 -7.56 -6.75 -21.40
N LEU A 193 -8.63 -6.18 -20.87
CA LEU A 193 -9.19 -6.61 -19.61
C LEU A 193 -9.90 -7.96 -19.76
N THR A 194 -9.58 -8.88 -18.90
CA THR A 194 -10.29 -10.15 -18.78
C THR A 194 -11.56 -9.98 -17.95
N LEU A 195 -12.50 -10.92 -18.09
CA LEU A 195 -13.71 -10.93 -17.26
C LEU A 195 -13.39 -11.07 -15.76
N TRP A 196 -12.30 -11.76 -15.41
CA TRP A 196 -11.84 -11.90 -14.03
C TRP A 196 -11.36 -10.58 -13.44
N GLU A 197 -10.60 -9.81 -14.21
CA GLU A 197 -10.13 -8.48 -13.79
C GLU A 197 -11.28 -7.51 -13.61
N ILE A 198 -12.27 -7.52 -14.50
CA ILE A 198 -13.48 -6.69 -14.36
C ILE A 198 -14.26 -7.08 -13.09
N ALA A 199 -14.45 -8.38 -12.86
CA ALA A 199 -15.09 -8.87 -11.64
C ALA A 199 -14.30 -8.47 -10.37
N GLY A 200 -12.96 -8.52 -10.43
CA GLY A 200 -12.07 -8.08 -9.37
C GLY A 200 -12.24 -6.60 -9.02
N VAL A 201 -12.27 -5.72 -10.03
CA VAL A 201 -12.52 -4.27 -9.85
C VAL A 201 -13.87 -4.03 -9.17
N ILE A 202 -14.92 -4.70 -9.63
CA ILE A 202 -16.27 -4.56 -9.07
C ILE A 202 -16.28 -5.00 -7.59
N LEU A 203 -15.71 -6.17 -7.28
CA LEU A 203 -15.65 -6.69 -5.92
C LEU A 203 -14.84 -5.77 -4.99
N MET A 204 -13.68 -5.27 -5.43
CA MET A 204 -12.90 -4.31 -4.65
C MET A 204 -13.70 -3.04 -4.36
N SER A 205 -14.35 -2.47 -5.37
CA SER A 205 -15.17 -1.26 -5.21
C SER A 205 -16.32 -1.48 -4.23
N ILE A 206 -17.01 -2.62 -4.32
CA ILE A 206 -18.06 -3.01 -3.37
C ILE A 206 -17.47 -3.14 -1.95
N GLY A 207 -16.32 -3.79 -1.81
CA GLY A 207 -15.66 -3.97 -0.52
C GLY A 207 -15.30 -2.65 0.16
N ILE A 208 -14.76 -1.70 -0.61
CA ILE A 208 -14.41 -0.36 -0.12
C ILE A 208 -15.65 0.40 0.34
N VAL A 209 -16.72 0.40 -0.45
CA VAL A 209 -17.99 1.04 -0.09
C VAL A 209 -18.62 0.37 1.13
N ALA A 210 -18.65 -0.97 1.17
CA ALA A 210 -19.19 -1.73 2.28
C ALA A 210 -18.49 -1.42 3.61
N ALA A 211 -17.17 -1.24 3.60
CA ALA A 211 -16.40 -0.91 4.80
C ALA A 211 -16.74 0.46 5.40
N GLN A 212 -17.20 1.40 4.57
CA GLN A 212 -17.57 2.75 5.01
C GLN A 212 -19.00 2.83 5.57
N LEU A 213 -19.81 1.78 5.39
CA LEU A 213 -21.16 1.77 5.92
C LEU A 213 -21.18 1.68 7.45
N PRO A 214 -22.09 2.41 8.11
CA PRO A 214 -22.22 2.34 9.56
C PRO A 214 -22.64 0.93 9.97
N SER A 215 -21.94 0.33 10.91
CA SER A 215 -22.26 -1.01 11.42
C SER A 215 -21.87 -1.16 12.89
N ARG A 216 -22.33 -2.27 13.51
CA ARG A 216 -21.98 -2.57 14.90
C ARG A 216 -20.48 -2.83 15.06
N THR A 217 -19.91 -2.37 16.17
CA THR A 217 -18.55 -2.72 16.60
C THR A 217 -18.54 -4.20 17.03
N VAL A 218 -17.62 -4.95 16.45
CA VAL A 218 -17.43 -6.38 16.77
C VAL A 218 -16.36 -6.52 17.85
N TYR A 219 -15.29 -5.71 17.77
CA TYR A 219 -14.19 -5.73 18.70
C TYR A 219 -13.57 -4.34 18.90
N GLY A 220 -13.02 -4.07 20.10
CA GLY A 220 -12.38 -2.80 20.44
C GLY A 220 -13.34 -1.78 21.08
N ARG A 221 -12.79 -0.67 21.59
CA ARG A 221 -13.57 0.42 22.15
C ARG A 221 -14.09 1.32 21.03
N ARG A 222 -15.35 1.78 21.14
CA ARG A 222 -15.83 2.90 20.31
C ARG A 222 -14.96 4.12 20.61
N GLU A 223 -14.40 4.75 19.60
CA GLU A 223 -13.87 6.10 19.77
C GLU A 223 -15.06 6.98 20.14
N ILE A 224 -15.02 7.55 21.34
CA ILE A 224 -15.94 8.61 21.73
C ILE A 224 -15.52 9.80 20.86
N PRO A 225 -16.43 10.38 20.04
CA PRO A 225 -16.07 11.56 19.27
C PRO A 225 -15.65 12.64 20.27
N GLU A 226 -14.41 13.11 20.14
CA GLU A 226 -13.96 14.30 20.87
C GLU A 226 -14.92 15.44 20.48
N LYS A 227 -15.65 15.93 21.49
CA LYS A 227 -16.48 17.13 21.33
C LYS A 227 -15.55 18.26 20.92
N SER A 228 -15.84 18.79 19.73
CA SER A 228 -15.28 20.03 19.17
C SER A 228 -15.35 21.20 20.12
#